data_50c8d60a08067dbf91ce695734477ce1
#
_entry.id   50c8d60a08067dbf91ce695734477ce1
#
_cell.length_a   1.000
_cell.length_b   1.000
_cell.length_c   1.000
_cell.angle_alpha   90.00
_cell.angle_beta   90.00
_cell.angle_gamma   90.00
#
_symmetry.space_group_name_H-M   'P 1'
#
loop_
_entity.id
_entity.type
_entity.pdbx_description
1 polymer ?
#
loop_
_entity_poly.entity_id
_entity_poly.type
_entity_poly.pdbx_seq_one_letter_code
_entity_poly.pdbx_strand_id
1 'polypeptide(L)'
;MDLGISEKLAPVLEQVRAFISAHILPIEGEYISEIEVGDPFDLTDRQYQILNELKTHAREAGLWNFFLTGEKGSGLNTVEYAYLAEEMGKSRLAAEIFNCSAPDTGNMEVLHKYGSEAQKQQWLEPLLAGEIRSCFGMTEPAVASSDATNICTSAQLDGEVWGINGEK
;
A
#
# COMPACT_ATOMS: atom_id res chain seq x y z
N MET A 1 -21.80 17.65 5.77
CA MET A 1 -20.73 16.95 5.01
C MET A 1 -21.45 16.22 3.88
N ASP A 2 -21.11 16.49 2.65
CA ASP A 2 -21.63 15.75 1.51
C ASP A 2 -20.78 14.48 1.35
N LEU A 3 -21.44 13.32 1.42
CA LEU A 3 -20.79 12.00 1.26
C LEU A 3 -21.08 11.40 -0.13
N GLY A 4 -21.69 12.18 -1.05
CA GLY A 4 -21.98 11.74 -2.40
C GLY A 4 -20.70 11.60 -3.27
N ILE A 5 -20.88 10.94 -4.42
CA ILE A 5 -19.84 10.86 -5.46
C ILE A 5 -19.72 12.23 -6.11
N SER A 6 -18.56 12.87 -5.99
CA SER A 6 -18.29 14.17 -6.61
C SER A 6 -18.13 14.04 -8.13
N GLU A 7 -18.31 15.14 -8.85
CA GLU A 7 -18.05 15.21 -10.29
C GLU A 7 -16.58 14.86 -10.62
N LYS A 8 -15.67 15.17 -9.71
CA LYS A 8 -14.24 14.83 -9.83
C LYS A 8 -13.99 13.33 -9.65
N LEU A 9 -14.65 12.71 -8.66
CA LEU A 9 -14.48 11.29 -8.37
C LEU A 9 -15.09 10.40 -9.45
N ALA A 10 -16.26 10.76 -9.98
CA ALA A 10 -17.03 9.91 -10.87
C ALA A 10 -16.20 9.28 -12.02
N PRO A 11 -15.43 10.05 -12.82
CA PRO A 11 -14.64 9.48 -13.90
C PRO A 11 -13.51 8.56 -13.41
N VAL A 12 -12.86 8.86 -12.29
CA VAL A 12 -11.79 8.04 -11.72
C VAL A 12 -12.36 6.70 -11.22
N LEU A 13 -13.51 6.74 -10.55
CA LEU A 13 -14.20 5.57 -10.05
C LEU A 13 -14.59 4.60 -11.19
N GLU A 14 -15.11 5.14 -12.30
CA GLU A 14 -15.42 4.34 -13.49
C GLU A 14 -14.17 3.72 -14.12
N GLN A 15 -13.06 4.46 -14.19
CA GLN A 15 -11.79 3.93 -14.68
C GLN A 15 -11.27 2.80 -13.81
N VAL A 16 -11.30 2.95 -12.47
CA VAL A 16 -10.88 1.90 -11.53
C VAL A 16 -11.77 0.66 -11.68
N ARG A 17 -13.08 0.81 -11.76
CA ARG A 17 -14.02 -0.31 -12.00
C ARG A 17 -13.73 -1.03 -13.31
N ALA A 18 -13.57 -0.27 -14.39
CA ALA A 18 -13.25 -0.83 -15.70
C ALA A 18 -11.91 -1.58 -15.68
N PHE A 19 -10.89 -1.02 -15.05
CA PHE A 19 -9.59 -1.67 -14.93
C PHE A 19 -9.67 -2.97 -14.12
N ILE A 20 -10.33 -2.96 -12.98
CA ILE A 20 -10.52 -4.17 -12.15
C ILE A 20 -11.23 -5.26 -12.96
N SER A 21 -12.34 -4.92 -13.60
CA SER A 21 -13.13 -5.86 -14.40
C SER A 21 -12.38 -6.43 -15.60
N ALA A 22 -11.63 -5.58 -16.32
CA ALA A 22 -11.00 -5.97 -17.57
C ALA A 22 -9.64 -6.64 -17.38
N HIS A 23 -8.88 -6.27 -16.36
CA HIS A 23 -7.48 -6.69 -16.21
C HIS A 23 -7.20 -7.51 -14.96
N ILE A 24 -7.87 -7.22 -13.83
CA ILE A 24 -7.54 -7.89 -12.56
C ILE A 24 -8.38 -9.16 -12.37
N LEU A 25 -9.71 -9.05 -12.41
CA LEU A 25 -10.60 -10.19 -12.15
C LEU A 25 -10.35 -11.41 -13.06
N PRO A 26 -10.05 -11.25 -14.37
CA PRO A 26 -9.80 -12.39 -15.22
C PRO A 26 -8.56 -13.22 -14.87
N ILE A 27 -7.54 -12.59 -14.22
CA ILE A 27 -6.27 -13.25 -13.88
C ILE A 27 -6.17 -13.60 -12.39
N GLU A 28 -7.07 -13.07 -11.55
CA GLU A 28 -7.00 -13.26 -10.10
C GLU A 28 -7.08 -14.74 -9.69
N GLY A 29 -7.90 -15.53 -10.37
CA GLY A 29 -8.01 -16.98 -10.11
C GLY A 29 -6.69 -17.69 -10.36
N GLU A 30 -5.98 -17.37 -11.44
CA GLU A 30 -4.66 -17.92 -11.73
C GLU A 30 -3.65 -17.52 -10.66
N TYR A 31 -3.58 -16.23 -10.30
CA TYR A 31 -2.70 -15.74 -9.25
C TYR A 31 -2.92 -16.46 -7.91
N ILE A 32 -4.18 -16.69 -7.54
CA ILE A 32 -4.51 -17.36 -6.28
C ILE A 32 -4.11 -18.83 -6.30
N SER A 33 -4.29 -19.53 -7.45
CA SER A 33 -3.92 -20.94 -7.57
C SER A 33 -2.41 -21.17 -7.42
N GLU A 34 -1.58 -20.18 -7.75
CA GLU A 34 -0.13 -20.23 -7.56
C GLU A 34 0.29 -20.22 -6.07
N ILE A 35 -0.57 -19.73 -5.16
CA ILE A 35 -0.29 -19.75 -3.70
C ILE A 35 -0.18 -21.20 -3.18
N GLU A 36 -0.85 -22.16 -3.83
CA GLU A 36 -0.82 -23.55 -3.44
C GLU A 36 0.45 -24.27 -3.93
N VAL A 37 1.27 -23.59 -4.74
CA VAL A 37 2.49 -24.11 -5.35
C VAL A 37 3.71 -23.53 -4.63
N GLY A 38 4.40 -24.31 -3.81
CA GLY A 38 5.65 -23.91 -3.19
C GLY A 38 5.52 -23.31 -1.79
N ASP A 39 6.39 -22.35 -1.46
CA ASP A 39 6.42 -21.68 -0.16
C ASP A 39 5.30 -20.61 -0.08
N PRO A 40 4.39 -20.69 0.90
CA PRO A 40 3.32 -19.71 1.04
C PRO A 40 3.80 -18.29 1.42
N PHE A 41 5.07 -18.14 1.81
CA PHE A 41 5.68 -16.87 2.18
C PHE A 41 6.54 -16.26 1.06
N ASP A 42 6.65 -16.93 -0.08
CA ASP A 42 7.35 -16.42 -1.25
C ASP A 42 6.46 -16.47 -2.50
N LEU A 43 6.58 -15.47 -3.35
CA LEU A 43 5.83 -15.42 -4.60
C LEU A 43 6.51 -16.29 -5.66
N THR A 44 5.70 -17.00 -6.45
CA THR A 44 6.20 -17.70 -7.64
C THR A 44 6.61 -16.70 -8.73
N ASP A 45 7.47 -17.12 -9.66
CA ASP A 45 7.84 -16.31 -10.84
C ASP A 45 6.60 -15.84 -11.60
N ARG A 46 5.57 -16.69 -11.67
CA ARG A 46 4.31 -16.35 -12.34
C ARG A 46 3.53 -15.25 -11.60
N GLN A 47 3.48 -15.32 -10.29
CA GLN A 47 2.87 -14.25 -9.47
C GLN A 47 3.61 -12.93 -9.64
N TYR A 48 4.94 -12.94 -9.61
CA TYR A 48 5.75 -11.75 -9.89
C TYR A 48 5.46 -11.16 -11.27
N GLN A 49 5.37 -12.00 -12.30
CA GLN A 49 5.03 -11.56 -13.65
C GLN A 49 3.66 -10.88 -13.70
N ILE A 50 2.63 -11.53 -13.15
CA ILE A 50 1.25 -10.99 -13.11
C ILE A 50 1.23 -9.61 -12.41
N LEU A 51 1.84 -9.51 -11.23
CA LEU A 51 1.88 -8.26 -10.47
C LEU A 51 2.59 -7.14 -11.26
N ASN A 52 3.74 -7.44 -11.88
CA ASN A 52 4.52 -6.44 -12.61
C ASN A 52 3.78 -5.95 -13.86
N GLU A 53 3.14 -6.84 -14.62
CA GLU A 53 2.34 -6.49 -15.79
C GLU A 53 1.15 -5.59 -15.40
N LEU A 54 0.38 -5.99 -14.39
CA LEU A 54 -0.79 -5.23 -13.93
C LEU A 54 -0.41 -3.87 -13.34
N LYS A 55 0.65 -3.81 -12.53
CA LYS A 55 1.18 -2.56 -11.97
C LYS A 55 1.67 -1.60 -13.06
N THR A 56 2.29 -2.14 -14.10
CA THR A 56 2.73 -1.33 -15.23
C THR A 56 1.53 -0.73 -15.96
N HIS A 57 0.52 -1.52 -16.28
CA HIS A 57 -0.71 -1.05 -16.91
C HIS A 57 -1.45 -0.03 -16.04
N ALA A 58 -1.52 -0.24 -14.72
CA ALA A 58 -2.16 0.70 -13.80
C ALA A 58 -1.45 2.06 -13.78
N ARG A 59 -0.11 2.07 -13.76
CA ARG A 59 0.69 3.30 -13.83
C ARG A 59 0.51 4.03 -15.15
N GLU A 60 0.54 3.32 -16.27
CA GLU A 60 0.32 3.89 -17.62
C GLU A 60 -1.08 4.50 -17.75
N ALA A 61 -2.08 3.91 -17.09
CA ALA A 61 -3.44 4.44 -17.02
C ALA A 61 -3.61 5.59 -16.02
N GLY A 62 -2.58 5.97 -15.25
CA GLY A 62 -2.66 7.00 -14.21
C GLY A 62 -3.45 6.56 -12.96
N LEU A 63 -3.65 5.25 -12.76
CA LEU A 63 -4.38 4.66 -11.64
C LEU A 63 -3.39 4.19 -10.57
N TRP A 64 -2.82 5.14 -9.81
CA TRP A 64 -1.70 4.85 -8.92
C TRP A 64 -1.70 5.75 -7.68
N ASN A 65 -1.33 5.22 -6.51
CA ASN A 65 -1.14 5.96 -5.27
C ASN A 65 -2.37 6.76 -4.78
N PHE A 66 -3.56 6.27 -4.96
CA PHE A 66 -4.80 6.97 -4.57
C PHE A 66 -4.89 7.26 -3.08
N PHE A 67 -4.24 6.45 -2.23
CA PHE A 67 -4.24 6.58 -0.77
C PHE A 67 -3.64 7.91 -0.29
N LEU A 68 -2.69 8.47 -1.03
CA LEU A 68 -2.07 9.74 -0.68
C LEU A 68 -3.01 10.89 -1.09
N THR A 69 -3.94 11.20 -0.20
CA THR A 69 -4.99 12.20 -0.43
C THR A 69 -4.46 13.64 -0.35
N GLY A 70 -5.22 14.59 -0.91
CA GLY A 70 -4.88 16.02 -0.91
C GLY A 70 -4.08 16.47 -2.14
N GLU A 71 -3.82 17.78 -2.21
CA GLU A 71 -3.22 18.44 -3.37
C GLU A 71 -1.82 17.93 -3.74
N LYS A 72 -1.06 17.47 -2.74
CA LYS A 72 0.29 16.91 -2.94
C LYS A 72 0.31 15.44 -3.29
N GLY A 73 -0.84 14.81 -3.40
CA GLY A 73 -1.01 13.40 -3.74
C GLY A 73 -1.98 13.22 -4.91
N SER A 74 -2.95 12.32 -4.76
CA SER A 74 -3.96 12.02 -5.79
C SER A 74 -4.91 13.18 -6.10
N GLY A 75 -4.89 14.21 -5.28
CA GLY A 75 -5.84 15.31 -5.32
C GLY A 75 -7.23 14.97 -4.79
N LEU A 76 -7.50 13.71 -4.46
CA LEU A 76 -8.75 13.26 -3.85
C LEU A 76 -8.78 13.60 -2.35
N ASN A 77 -9.96 13.77 -1.79
CA ASN A 77 -10.12 13.80 -0.34
C ASN A 77 -10.34 12.38 0.22
N THR A 78 -10.33 12.24 1.55
CA THR A 78 -10.46 10.93 2.20
C THR A 78 -11.79 10.23 1.91
N VAL A 79 -12.90 10.97 1.75
CA VAL A 79 -14.20 10.39 1.39
C VAL A 79 -14.17 9.87 -0.05
N GLU A 80 -13.57 10.61 -0.96
CA GLU A 80 -13.41 10.19 -2.36
C GLU A 80 -12.52 8.95 -2.46
N TYR A 81 -11.42 8.90 -1.69
CA TYR A 81 -10.58 7.70 -1.61
C TYR A 81 -11.34 6.49 -1.04
N ALA A 82 -12.24 6.67 -0.08
CA ALA A 82 -13.01 5.56 0.50
C ALA A 82 -13.85 4.83 -0.57
N TYR A 83 -14.41 5.52 -1.55
CA TYR A 83 -15.10 4.89 -2.69
C TYR A 83 -14.17 4.03 -3.55
N LEU A 84 -12.95 4.50 -3.78
CA LEU A 84 -11.95 3.72 -4.52
C LEU A 84 -11.49 2.50 -3.70
N ALA A 85 -11.31 2.66 -2.39
CA ALA A 85 -10.96 1.57 -1.49
C ALA A 85 -12.05 0.49 -1.45
N GLU A 86 -13.35 0.88 -1.47
CA GLU A 86 -14.47 -0.05 -1.58
C GLU A 86 -14.40 -0.87 -2.89
N GLU A 87 -14.13 -0.22 -4.02
CA GLU A 87 -13.99 -0.93 -5.30
C GLU A 87 -12.77 -1.86 -5.30
N MET A 88 -11.62 -1.40 -4.79
CA MET A 88 -10.43 -2.24 -4.66
C MET A 88 -10.67 -3.45 -3.74
N GLY A 89 -11.49 -3.30 -2.70
CA GLY A 89 -11.84 -4.38 -1.77
C GLY A 89 -12.64 -5.53 -2.40
N LYS A 90 -13.12 -5.40 -3.62
CA LYS A 90 -13.80 -6.47 -4.38
C LYS A 90 -12.82 -7.50 -4.97
N SER A 91 -11.53 -7.20 -4.97
CA SER A 91 -10.44 -8.04 -5.46
C SER A 91 -9.34 -8.16 -4.41
N ARG A 92 -8.72 -9.33 -4.29
CA ARG A 92 -7.55 -9.54 -3.42
C ARG A 92 -6.29 -8.85 -3.93
N LEU A 93 -6.23 -8.53 -5.22
CA LEU A 93 -5.06 -7.94 -5.87
C LEU A 93 -5.17 -6.43 -6.07
N ALA A 94 -6.37 -5.87 -6.17
CA ALA A 94 -6.54 -4.51 -6.67
C ALA A 94 -5.80 -3.45 -5.83
N ALA A 95 -5.85 -3.55 -4.50
CA ALA A 95 -5.12 -2.62 -3.64
C ALA A 95 -3.59 -2.66 -3.89
N GLU A 96 -3.04 -3.87 -4.09
CA GLU A 96 -1.64 -4.07 -4.44
C GLU A 96 -1.29 -3.49 -5.83
N ILE A 97 -2.17 -3.73 -6.80
CA ILE A 97 -1.97 -3.28 -8.18
C ILE A 97 -1.95 -1.75 -8.30
N PHE A 98 -2.75 -1.05 -7.51
CA PHE A 98 -2.80 0.42 -7.51
C PHE A 98 -1.84 1.07 -6.49
N ASN A 99 -0.92 0.29 -5.90
CA ASN A 99 0.01 0.71 -4.84
C ASN A 99 -0.72 1.32 -3.63
N CYS A 100 -1.84 0.75 -3.27
CA CYS A 100 -2.69 1.17 -2.16
C CYS A 100 -2.79 0.11 -1.06
N SER A 101 -1.84 -0.83 -1.02
CA SER A 101 -1.83 -1.93 -0.05
C SER A 101 -1.14 -1.55 1.25
N ALA A 102 -1.66 -2.04 2.37
CA ALA A 102 -0.98 -1.99 3.65
C ALA A 102 0.14 -3.07 3.72
N PRO A 103 1.24 -2.83 4.46
CA PRO A 103 1.53 -1.68 5.32
C PRO A 103 2.17 -0.49 4.61
N ASP A 104 2.47 -0.60 3.31
CA ASP A 104 3.22 0.40 2.55
C ASP A 104 2.54 1.77 2.61
N THR A 105 1.20 1.82 2.47
CA THR A 105 0.46 3.09 2.51
C THR A 105 0.67 3.86 3.81
N GLY A 106 0.59 3.19 4.96
CA GLY A 106 0.82 3.82 6.26
C GLY A 106 2.26 4.29 6.44
N ASN A 107 3.23 3.49 6.00
CA ASN A 107 4.64 3.84 6.06
C ASN A 107 4.97 5.02 5.13
N MET A 108 4.39 5.04 3.92
CA MET A 108 4.53 6.17 2.99
C MET A 108 3.90 7.46 3.55
N GLU A 109 2.74 7.38 4.21
CA GLU A 109 2.14 8.54 4.87
C GLU A 109 3.01 9.10 6.00
N VAL A 110 3.62 8.24 6.81
CA VAL A 110 4.55 8.65 7.86
C VAL A 110 5.77 9.35 7.27
N LEU A 111 6.38 8.75 6.25
CA LEU A 111 7.53 9.36 5.55
C LEU A 111 7.14 10.69 4.89
N HIS A 112 5.98 10.77 4.26
CA HIS A 112 5.49 11.99 3.62
C HIS A 112 5.32 13.14 4.62
N LYS A 113 4.75 12.85 5.79
CA LYS A 113 4.46 13.86 6.81
C LYS A 113 5.68 14.27 7.63
N TYR A 114 6.51 13.31 7.99
CA TYR A 114 7.52 13.47 9.04
C TYR A 114 8.95 13.18 8.59
N GLY A 115 9.14 12.55 7.42
CA GLY A 115 10.45 12.24 6.89
C GLY A 115 11.24 13.49 6.52
N SER A 116 12.56 13.47 6.78
CA SER A 116 13.48 14.46 6.20
C SER A 116 13.55 14.29 4.67
N GLU A 117 14.03 15.30 3.96
CA GLU A 117 14.16 15.20 2.50
C GLU A 117 15.07 14.02 2.07
N ALA A 118 16.14 13.75 2.83
CA ALA A 118 16.99 12.59 2.59
C ALA A 118 16.23 11.25 2.78
N GLN A 119 15.40 11.13 3.82
CA GLN A 119 14.58 9.94 4.05
C GLN A 119 13.49 9.78 2.97
N LYS A 120 12.89 10.88 2.54
CA LYS A 120 11.91 10.85 1.45
C LYS A 120 12.54 10.38 0.14
N GLN A 121 13.70 10.94 -0.21
CA GLN A 121 14.43 10.54 -1.39
C GLN A 121 14.87 9.06 -1.33
N GLN A 122 15.34 8.63 -0.17
CA GLN A 122 15.85 7.27 0.00
C GLN A 122 14.75 6.21 0.06
N TRP A 123 13.60 6.52 0.67
CA TRP A 123 12.58 5.53 0.98
C TRP A 123 11.20 5.83 0.39
N LEU A 124 10.73 7.08 0.49
CA LEU A 124 9.38 7.42 0.04
C LEU A 124 9.27 7.37 -1.48
N GLU A 125 10.22 7.96 -2.20
CA GLU A 125 10.18 7.98 -3.67
C GLU A 125 10.17 6.58 -4.28
N PRO A 126 11.06 5.63 -3.87
CA PRO A 126 11.00 4.27 -4.37
C PRO A 126 9.74 3.49 -3.95
N LEU A 127 9.18 3.76 -2.75
CA LEU A 127 7.90 3.18 -2.33
C LEU A 127 6.74 3.70 -3.19
N LEU A 128 6.69 5.00 -3.44
CA LEU A 128 5.67 5.61 -4.32
C LEU A 128 5.81 5.13 -5.76
N ALA A 129 7.03 4.85 -6.21
CA ALA A 129 7.27 4.23 -7.52
C ALA A 129 6.93 2.73 -7.56
N GLY A 130 6.69 2.10 -6.41
CA GLY A 130 6.45 0.66 -6.31
C GLY A 130 7.69 -0.20 -6.61
N GLU A 131 8.88 0.37 -6.45
CA GLU A 131 10.16 -0.30 -6.69
C GLU A 131 10.62 -1.13 -5.49
N ILE A 132 10.23 -0.70 -4.28
CA ILE A 132 10.51 -1.40 -3.02
C ILE A 132 9.23 -1.61 -2.24
N ARG A 133 9.31 -2.49 -1.24
CA ARG A 133 8.25 -2.76 -0.27
C ARG A 133 8.73 -2.42 1.13
N SER A 134 7.77 -2.25 2.03
CA SER A 134 8.03 -2.01 3.44
C SER A 134 7.27 -2.98 4.33
N CYS A 135 7.65 -3.04 5.60
CA CYS A 135 6.93 -3.82 6.59
C CYS A 135 6.76 -3.00 7.87
N PHE A 136 5.90 -3.50 8.75
CA PHE A 136 5.71 -2.97 10.09
C PHE A 136 6.02 -4.04 11.13
N GLY A 137 7.17 -3.92 11.79
CA GLY A 137 7.60 -4.82 12.86
C GLY A 137 6.87 -4.49 14.16
N MET A 138 5.65 -5.02 14.35
CA MET A 138 4.83 -4.78 15.55
C MET A 138 4.94 -5.88 16.59
N THR A 139 4.88 -7.14 16.15
CA THR A 139 4.75 -8.30 17.04
C THR A 139 6.00 -8.52 17.88
N GLU A 140 5.82 -8.72 19.18
CA GLU A 140 6.85 -9.09 20.13
C GLU A 140 6.49 -10.45 20.75
N PRO A 141 7.43 -11.40 20.88
CA PRO A 141 7.11 -12.75 21.34
C PRO A 141 6.63 -12.81 22.80
N ALA A 142 7.07 -11.88 23.64
CA ALA A 142 6.80 -11.91 25.09
C ALA A 142 5.52 -11.19 25.51
N VAL A 143 4.88 -10.40 24.67
CA VAL A 143 3.73 -9.55 25.02
C VAL A 143 2.69 -9.48 23.91
N ALA A 144 1.45 -9.12 24.27
CA ALA A 144 0.37 -8.87 23.31
C ALA A 144 0.57 -7.51 22.63
N SER A 145 1.57 -7.41 21.75
CA SER A 145 2.04 -6.17 21.12
C SER A 145 1.15 -5.62 20.01
N SER A 146 0.07 -6.34 19.64
CA SER A 146 -1.02 -5.79 18.82
C SER A 146 -1.73 -4.61 19.50
N ASP A 147 -1.75 -4.61 20.83
CA ASP A 147 -1.99 -3.42 21.63
C ASP A 147 -0.66 -2.68 21.78
N ALA A 148 -0.51 -1.54 21.08
CA ALA A 148 0.72 -0.76 21.07
C ALA A 148 1.15 -0.28 22.46
N THR A 149 0.25 -0.23 23.44
CA THR A 149 0.58 0.14 24.82
C THR A 149 1.38 -0.94 25.55
N ASN A 150 1.39 -2.18 25.03
CA ASN A 150 2.13 -3.31 25.58
C ASN A 150 3.52 -3.48 24.96
N ILE A 151 3.89 -2.71 23.95
CA ILE A 151 5.20 -2.80 23.30
C ILE A 151 6.31 -2.54 24.31
N CYS A 152 7.22 -3.50 24.43
CA CYS A 152 8.37 -3.45 25.34
C CYS A 152 9.67 -2.98 24.66
N THR A 153 9.74 -3.02 23.33
CA THR A 153 10.88 -2.45 22.59
C THR A 153 11.05 -0.99 22.94
N SER A 154 12.26 -0.63 23.36
CA SER A 154 12.61 0.72 23.79
C SER A 154 13.50 1.42 22.75
N ALA A 155 13.37 2.75 22.71
CA ALA A 155 14.24 3.61 21.92
C ALA A 155 14.80 4.70 22.84
N GLN A 156 16.13 4.85 22.89
CA GLN A 156 16.83 5.86 23.70
C GLN A 156 17.73 6.69 22.81
N LEU A 157 17.65 8.01 22.98
CA LEU A 157 18.54 8.94 22.28
C LEU A 157 19.86 9.05 23.04
N ASP A 158 20.97 8.74 22.35
CA ASP A 158 22.33 8.94 22.84
C ASP A 158 23.08 9.87 21.86
N GLY A 159 23.28 11.10 22.25
CA GLY A 159 23.77 12.15 21.36
C GLY A 159 22.81 12.39 20.19
N GLU A 160 23.26 12.08 18.97
CA GLU A 160 22.47 12.21 17.73
C GLU A 160 21.94 10.86 17.19
N VAL A 161 22.16 9.76 17.92
CA VAL A 161 21.81 8.40 17.49
C VAL A 161 20.74 7.79 18.39
N TRP A 162 19.73 7.19 17.79
CA TRP A 162 18.73 6.41 18.49
C TRP A 162 19.19 4.95 18.64
N GLY A 163 19.37 4.51 19.88
CA GLY A 163 19.58 3.09 20.21
C GLY A 163 18.23 2.41 20.39
N ILE A 164 17.93 1.39 19.56
CA ILE A 164 16.70 0.59 19.66
C ILE A 164 17.07 -0.76 20.27
N ASN A 165 16.32 -1.19 21.30
CA ASN A 165 16.54 -2.46 21.99
C ASN A 165 15.20 -3.18 22.20
N GLY A 166 15.09 -4.41 21.70
CA GLY A 166 13.91 -5.26 21.76
C GLY A 166 13.98 -6.41 20.79
N GLU A 167 12.93 -7.23 20.78
CA GLU A 167 12.74 -8.37 19.88
C GLU A 167 11.40 -8.22 19.17
N LYS A 168 11.40 -8.46 17.84
CA LYS A 168 10.22 -8.33 16.97
C LYS A 168 10.00 -9.62 16.18
#